data_37ed58fe70e3ba33fc43db9364a0361e
#
_entry.id   37ed58fe70e3ba33fc43db9364a0361e
#
_cell.length_a   1.000
_cell.length_b   1.000
_cell.length_c   1.000
_cell.angle_alpha   90.00
_cell.angle_beta   90.00
_cell.angle_gamma   90.00
#
_symmetry.space_group_name_H-M   'P 1'
#
loop_
_entity.id
_entity.type
_entity.pdbx_description
1 polymer ?
#
loop_
_entity_poly.entity_id
_entity_poly.type
_entity_poly.pdbx_seq_one_letter_code
_entity_poly.pdbx_strand_id
1 'polypeptide(L)'
;MKAPIAVALDAPDLATAKNWALAVSPYVTTLKIGLETYLRDGKESIHEIRKISDCDIFLDLKLHDIPATVIGACKSVAELAPKYLTVHASGGKDMISAAAQTLPNTLIVAVTILTSIDQTNLQEIGFSSNPSQSSIKLAQLAVAAGARAIVCSAQEVSEIRRNVADEIVLITPGIRPSGKNRDDQQRVATPQEAIANGADLLVIGRPITSEIDVAAAAKLVSEEVNDIYL
;
A
#
# COMPACT_ATOMS: atom_id res chain seq x y z
N MET A 1 -1.50 21.08 -4.55
CA MET A 1 -1.85 19.77 -5.19
C MET A 1 -1.88 18.72 -4.09
N LYS A 2 -2.77 17.71 -4.15
CA LYS A 2 -2.71 16.56 -3.22
C LYS A 2 -1.46 15.74 -3.53
N ALA A 3 -0.68 15.38 -2.51
CA ALA A 3 0.53 14.57 -2.68
C ALA A 3 0.19 13.09 -2.93
N PRO A 4 1.01 12.32 -3.66
CA PRO A 4 0.83 10.89 -3.90
C PRO A 4 1.17 10.07 -2.64
N ILE A 5 0.35 10.26 -1.62
CA ILE A 5 0.45 9.62 -0.32
C ILE A 5 -0.82 8.82 -0.06
N ALA A 6 -0.66 7.58 0.38
CA ALA A 6 -1.69 6.74 0.98
C ALA A 6 -1.55 6.78 2.50
N VAL A 7 -2.45 7.48 3.20
CA VAL A 7 -2.43 7.49 4.67
C VAL A 7 -3.09 6.23 5.21
N ALA A 8 -2.37 5.50 6.07
CA ALA A 8 -2.87 4.32 6.73
C ALA A 8 -3.80 4.71 7.89
N LEU A 9 -5.07 4.36 7.77
CA LEU A 9 -6.12 4.62 8.77
C LEU A 9 -6.28 3.42 9.72
N ASP A 10 -5.17 2.94 10.28
CA ASP A 10 -5.16 1.85 11.26
C ASP A 10 -5.51 2.45 12.64
N ALA A 11 -6.80 2.75 12.85
CA ALA A 11 -7.35 3.51 13.97
C ALA A 11 -8.02 2.60 15.00
N PRO A 12 -8.09 2.97 16.29
CA PRO A 12 -8.69 2.14 17.33
C PRO A 12 -10.21 1.97 17.18
N ASP A 13 -10.88 2.90 16.49
CA ASP A 13 -12.32 2.88 16.24
C ASP A 13 -12.67 3.66 14.97
N LEU A 14 -13.92 3.48 14.50
CA LEU A 14 -14.43 4.11 13.28
C LEU A 14 -14.50 5.64 13.38
N ALA A 15 -14.83 6.19 14.54
CA ALA A 15 -14.91 7.64 14.73
C ALA A 15 -13.53 8.28 14.55
N THR A 16 -12.51 7.69 15.15
CA THR A 16 -11.11 8.10 14.99
C THR A 16 -10.66 7.97 13.54
N ALA A 17 -10.97 6.84 12.86
CA ALA A 17 -10.65 6.66 11.44
C ALA A 17 -11.27 7.76 10.56
N LYS A 18 -12.54 8.12 10.82
CA LYS A 18 -13.24 9.22 10.13
C LYS A 18 -12.59 10.58 10.39
N ASN A 19 -12.25 10.87 11.63
CA ASN A 19 -11.59 12.13 11.99
C ASN A 19 -10.23 12.26 11.29
N TRP A 20 -9.43 11.20 11.26
CA TRP A 20 -8.17 11.18 10.52
C TRP A 20 -8.38 11.33 9.02
N ALA A 21 -9.35 10.60 8.45
CA ALA A 21 -9.67 10.70 7.03
C ALA A 21 -10.04 12.15 6.63
N LEU A 22 -10.90 12.81 7.42
CA LEU A 22 -11.29 14.20 7.19
C LEU A 22 -10.08 15.14 7.28
N ALA A 23 -9.23 14.96 8.29
CA ALA A 23 -8.06 15.79 8.53
C ALA A 23 -7.02 15.72 7.40
N VAL A 24 -6.78 14.51 6.85
CA VAL A 24 -5.72 14.31 5.85
C VAL A 24 -6.17 14.49 4.41
N SER A 25 -7.48 14.33 4.12
CA SER A 25 -8.04 14.37 2.76
C SER A 25 -7.68 15.60 1.92
N PRO A 26 -7.50 16.81 2.46
CA PRO A 26 -7.07 17.96 1.66
C PRO A 26 -5.65 17.83 1.08
N TYR A 27 -4.81 16.99 1.66
CA TYR A 27 -3.37 16.95 1.40
C TYR A 27 -2.91 15.72 0.62
N VAL A 28 -3.69 14.61 0.64
CA VAL A 28 -3.26 13.31 0.12
C VAL A 28 -4.23 12.77 -0.92
N THR A 29 -3.73 11.92 -1.83
CA THR A 29 -4.56 11.33 -2.88
C THR A 29 -5.33 10.10 -2.42
N THR A 30 -4.87 9.38 -1.39
CA THR A 30 -5.33 8.02 -1.11
C THR A 30 -5.49 7.79 0.40
N LEU A 31 -6.52 7.06 0.78
CA LEU A 31 -6.75 6.57 2.15
C LEU A 31 -6.66 5.04 2.16
N LYS A 32 -5.75 4.49 2.97
CA LYS A 32 -5.56 3.04 3.11
C LYS A 32 -6.35 2.51 4.30
N ILE A 33 -7.28 1.60 4.02
CA ILE A 33 -8.00 0.81 5.02
C ILE A 33 -7.33 -0.56 5.10
N GLY A 34 -6.62 -0.80 6.22
CA GLY A 34 -5.90 -2.04 6.48
C GLY A 34 -6.74 -3.08 7.22
N LEU A 35 -6.08 -4.19 7.56
CA LEU A 35 -6.72 -5.33 8.23
C LEU A 35 -7.39 -4.94 9.53
N GLU A 36 -6.76 -4.11 10.38
CA GLU A 36 -7.29 -3.70 11.67
C GLU A 36 -8.67 -3.04 11.51
N THR A 37 -8.75 -1.98 10.73
CA THR A 37 -9.99 -1.23 10.51
C THR A 37 -11.02 -2.06 9.76
N TYR A 38 -10.63 -2.79 8.72
CA TYR A 38 -11.58 -3.56 7.93
C TYR A 38 -12.16 -4.77 8.69
N LEU A 39 -11.35 -5.49 9.47
CA LEU A 39 -11.83 -6.64 10.25
C LEU A 39 -12.72 -6.21 11.42
N ARG A 40 -12.51 -5.02 11.98
CA ARG A 40 -13.34 -4.47 13.05
C ARG A 40 -14.67 -3.93 12.52
N ASP A 41 -14.63 -3.10 11.46
CA ASP A 41 -15.77 -2.29 11.03
C ASP A 41 -16.36 -2.74 9.67
N GLY A 42 -15.67 -3.64 8.96
CA GLY A 42 -16.12 -4.17 7.68
C GLY A 42 -16.30 -3.09 6.60
N LYS A 43 -17.28 -3.31 5.73
CA LYS A 43 -17.62 -2.38 4.62
C LYS A 43 -18.07 -1.01 5.11
N GLU A 44 -18.61 -0.93 6.32
CA GLU A 44 -19.10 0.32 6.90
C GLU A 44 -17.99 1.35 7.01
N SER A 45 -16.75 0.92 7.32
CA SER A 45 -15.59 1.83 7.36
C SER A 45 -15.40 2.58 6.04
N ILE A 46 -15.56 1.89 4.91
CA ILE A 46 -15.38 2.50 3.59
C ILE A 46 -16.57 3.39 3.23
N HIS A 47 -17.80 2.95 3.51
CA HIS A 47 -19.00 3.76 3.27
C HIS A 47 -18.98 5.07 4.04
N GLU A 48 -18.59 5.03 5.32
CA GLU A 48 -18.51 6.22 6.16
C GLU A 48 -17.38 7.17 5.74
N ILE A 49 -16.22 6.63 5.37
CA ILE A 49 -15.10 7.44 4.88
C ILE A 49 -15.45 8.11 3.55
N ARG A 50 -16.14 7.43 2.64
CA ARG A 50 -16.55 8.01 1.35
C ARG A 50 -17.58 9.13 1.47
N LYS A 51 -18.35 9.22 2.57
CA LYS A 51 -19.26 10.35 2.83
C LYS A 51 -18.53 11.66 3.10
N ILE A 52 -17.26 11.59 3.51
CA ILE A 52 -16.47 12.73 4.01
C ILE A 52 -15.19 13.00 3.22
N SER A 53 -14.82 12.13 2.28
CA SER A 53 -13.58 12.22 1.51
C SER A 53 -13.77 11.76 0.07
N ASP A 54 -13.13 12.46 -0.86
CA ASP A 54 -13.03 12.14 -2.28
C ASP A 54 -11.73 11.40 -2.65
N CYS A 55 -10.90 11.08 -1.65
CA CYS A 55 -9.67 10.35 -1.86
C CYS A 55 -9.93 8.93 -2.40
N ASP A 56 -8.99 8.43 -3.19
CA ASP A 56 -8.98 7.03 -3.61
C ASP A 56 -8.93 6.10 -2.39
N ILE A 57 -9.63 4.97 -2.45
CA ILE A 57 -9.58 3.94 -1.40
C ILE A 57 -8.55 2.88 -1.78
N PHE A 58 -7.60 2.66 -0.89
CA PHE A 58 -6.66 1.55 -0.92
C PHE A 58 -7.06 0.50 0.11
N LEU A 59 -7.68 -0.59 -0.36
CA LEU A 59 -8.13 -1.69 0.49
C LEU A 59 -6.97 -2.70 0.67
N ASP A 60 -6.32 -2.65 1.83
CA ASP A 60 -5.09 -3.40 2.11
C ASP A 60 -5.38 -4.67 2.93
N LEU A 61 -5.98 -5.69 2.26
CA LEU A 61 -6.41 -6.95 2.86
C LEU A 61 -5.42 -8.11 2.67
N LYS A 62 -4.44 -7.95 1.78
CA LYS A 62 -3.38 -8.92 1.49
C LYS A 62 -3.93 -10.34 1.23
N LEU A 63 -4.92 -10.44 0.32
CA LEU A 63 -5.57 -11.73 0.00
C LEU A 63 -4.53 -12.77 -0.41
N HIS A 64 -4.62 -13.96 0.18
CA HIS A 64 -3.71 -15.05 -0.08
C HIS A 64 -4.42 -16.38 0.19
N ASP A 65 -4.99 -16.96 -0.86
CA ASP A 65 -5.75 -18.22 -0.81
C ASP A 65 -5.83 -18.82 -2.21
N ILE A 66 -6.48 -19.96 -2.36
CA ILE A 66 -6.74 -20.56 -3.68
C ILE A 66 -7.56 -19.60 -4.56
N PRO A 67 -7.44 -19.69 -5.91
CA PRO A 67 -8.09 -18.74 -6.83
C PRO A 67 -9.61 -18.59 -6.60
N ALA A 68 -10.32 -19.69 -6.32
CA ALA A 68 -11.77 -19.65 -6.10
C ALA A 68 -12.16 -18.80 -4.87
N THR A 69 -11.42 -18.91 -3.76
CA THR A 69 -11.63 -18.12 -2.56
C THR A 69 -11.35 -16.64 -2.83
N VAL A 70 -10.25 -16.34 -3.53
CA VAL A 70 -9.88 -14.96 -3.89
C VAL A 70 -10.91 -14.32 -4.82
N ILE A 71 -11.47 -15.06 -5.79
CA ILE A 71 -12.61 -14.60 -6.61
C ILE A 71 -13.80 -14.21 -5.71
N GLY A 72 -14.15 -15.06 -4.74
CA GLY A 72 -15.22 -14.77 -3.79
C GLY A 72 -14.96 -13.52 -2.98
N ALA A 73 -13.74 -13.35 -2.45
CA ALA A 73 -13.32 -12.16 -1.71
C ALA A 73 -13.39 -10.90 -2.59
N CYS A 74 -12.88 -10.95 -3.82
CA CYS A 74 -12.94 -9.86 -4.78
C CYS A 74 -14.40 -9.45 -5.10
N LYS A 75 -15.28 -10.41 -5.35
CA LYS A 75 -16.72 -10.14 -5.55
C LYS A 75 -17.36 -9.48 -4.34
N SER A 76 -16.97 -9.89 -3.13
CA SER A 76 -17.51 -9.32 -1.88
C SER A 76 -17.16 -7.84 -1.69
N VAL A 77 -16.03 -7.37 -2.24
CA VAL A 77 -15.60 -5.98 -2.12
C VAL A 77 -15.83 -5.15 -3.40
N ALA A 78 -16.36 -5.76 -4.45
CA ALA A 78 -16.54 -5.10 -5.75
C ALA A 78 -17.43 -3.84 -5.66
N GLU A 79 -18.51 -3.88 -4.88
CA GLU A 79 -19.41 -2.74 -4.67
C GLU A 79 -18.73 -1.53 -4.00
N LEU A 80 -17.66 -1.79 -3.26
CA LEU A 80 -16.85 -0.74 -2.62
C LEU A 80 -15.99 0.01 -3.64
N ALA A 81 -15.85 -0.49 -4.85
CA ALA A 81 -15.07 0.07 -5.94
C ALA A 81 -13.69 0.64 -5.48
N PRO A 82 -12.85 -0.13 -4.77
CA PRO A 82 -11.56 0.37 -4.32
C PRO A 82 -10.66 0.65 -5.53
N LYS A 83 -9.86 1.70 -5.45
CA LYS A 83 -8.83 1.97 -6.46
C LYS A 83 -7.74 0.89 -6.43
N TYR A 84 -7.36 0.46 -5.23
CA TYR A 84 -6.32 -0.52 -4.98
C TYR A 84 -6.83 -1.64 -4.08
N LEU A 85 -6.49 -2.89 -4.41
CA LEU A 85 -6.74 -4.06 -3.55
C LEU A 85 -5.47 -4.93 -3.50
N THR A 86 -4.98 -5.23 -2.31
CA THR A 86 -3.77 -6.04 -2.15
C THR A 86 -4.04 -7.53 -2.19
N VAL A 87 -3.12 -8.22 -2.86
CA VAL A 87 -2.94 -9.68 -2.79
C VAL A 87 -1.47 -9.98 -2.49
N HIS A 88 -1.13 -11.15 -1.95
CA HIS A 88 0.26 -11.58 -1.87
C HIS A 88 0.75 -12.13 -3.21
N ALA A 89 1.91 -11.68 -3.69
CA ALA A 89 2.53 -12.18 -4.92
C ALA A 89 2.89 -13.68 -4.83
N SER A 90 3.22 -14.16 -3.61
CA SER A 90 3.50 -15.57 -3.32
C SER A 90 2.30 -16.50 -3.50
N GLY A 91 1.07 -15.99 -3.66
CA GLY A 91 -0.11 -16.77 -4.03
C GLY A 91 -0.08 -17.28 -5.47
N GLY A 92 0.87 -16.83 -6.28
CA GLY A 92 1.14 -17.36 -7.61
C GLY A 92 0.26 -16.77 -8.72
N LYS A 93 0.60 -17.15 -9.96
CA LYS A 93 0.03 -16.56 -11.18
C LYS A 93 -1.50 -16.70 -11.25
N ASP A 94 -2.03 -17.88 -10.97
CA ASP A 94 -3.46 -18.15 -11.15
C ASP A 94 -4.33 -17.38 -10.16
N MET A 95 -3.88 -17.22 -8.91
CA MET A 95 -4.55 -16.42 -7.90
C MET A 95 -4.60 -14.94 -8.28
N ILE A 96 -3.47 -14.39 -8.73
CA ILE A 96 -3.37 -12.97 -9.12
C ILE A 96 -4.23 -12.70 -10.37
N SER A 97 -4.15 -13.59 -11.38
CA SER A 97 -4.98 -13.48 -12.59
C SER A 97 -6.46 -13.53 -12.26
N ALA A 98 -6.88 -14.41 -11.34
CA ALA A 98 -8.26 -14.52 -10.89
C ALA A 98 -8.74 -13.21 -10.24
N ALA A 99 -7.92 -12.58 -9.39
CA ALA A 99 -8.24 -11.28 -8.80
C ALA A 99 -8.36 -10.19 -9.87
N ALA A 100 -7.39 -10.08 -10.77
CA ALA A 100 -7.35 -9.06 -11.83
C ALA A 100 -8.54 -9.16 -12.79
N GLN A 101 -8.94 -10.36 -13.18
CA GLN A 101 -10.10 -10.60 -14.03
C GLN A 101 -11.42 -10.30 -13.31
N THR A 102 -11.51 -10.57 -12.00
CA THR A 102 -12.72 -10.34 -11.21
C THR A 102 -12.96 -8.85 -10.97
N LEU A 103 -11.90 -8.04 -10.85
CA LEU A 103 -11.98 -6.59 -10.56
C LEU A 103 -11.21 -5.77 -11.63
N PRO A 104 -11.68 -5.71 -12.87
CA PRO A 104 -10.94 -5.08 -13.98
C PRO A 104 -10.71 -3.57 -13.80
N ASN A 105 -11.54 -2.90 -13.00
CA ASN A 105 -11.43 -1.46 -12.71
C ASN A 105 -10.62 -1.14 -11.45
N THR A 106 -10.23 -2.16 -10.68
CA THR A 106 -9.38 -2.03 -9.49
C THR A 106 -7.93 -2.37 -9.86
N LEU A 107 -6.98 -1.59 -9.41
CA LEU A 107 -5.58 -1.95 -9.50
C LEU A 107 -5.30 -3.06 -8.47
N ILE A 108 -5.12 -4.30 -8.95
CA ILE A 108 -4.63 -5.37 -8.11
C ILE A 108 -3.18 -5.09 -7.77
N VAL A 109 -2.92 -4.99 -6.48
CA VAL A 109 -1.62 -4.61 -5.90
C VAL A 109 -0.96 -5.86 -5.34
N ALA A 110 0.13 -6.31 -5.95
CA ALA A 110 0.83 -7.50 -5.48
C ALA A 110 1.90 -7.13 -4.44
N VAL A 111 1.75 -7.66 -3.23
CA VAL A 111 2.72 -7.49 -2.14
C VAL A 111 3.85 -8.51 -2.35
N THR A 112 5.09 -8.05 -2.47
CA THR A 112 6.27 -8.89 -2.67
C THR A 112 6.75 -9.49 -1.34
N ILE A 113 7.88 -9.03 -0.81
CA ILE A 113 8.39 -9.44 0.50
C ILE A 113 8.05 -8.37 1.53
N LEU A 114 7.46 -8.77 2.65
CA LEU A 114 7.11 -7.85 3.73
C LEU A 114 8.38 -7.20 4.31
N THR A 115 8.28 -5.92 4.65
CA THR A 115 9.41 -5.12 5.18
C THR A 115 9.94 -5.62 6.53
N SER A 116 9.17 -6.45 7.23
CA SER A 116 9.55 -7.11 8.49
C SER A 116 10.34 -8.41 8.30
N ILE A 117 10.40 -8.95 7.07
CA ILE A 117 11.09 -10.21 6.77
C ILE A 117 12.53 -9.90 6.36
N ASP A 118 13.49 -10.43 7.12
CA ASP A 118 14.91 -10.42 6.80
C ASP A 118 15.34 -11.67 5.99
N GLN A 119 16.63 -11.80 5.72
CA GLN A 119 17.19 -12.92 4.97
C GLN A 119 16.95 -14.26 5.68
N THR A 120 17.11 -14.32 7.00
CA THR A 120 16.97 -15.55 7.79
C THR A 120 15.52 -16.03 7.77
N ASN A 121 14.58 -15.15 8.11
CA ASN A 121 13.16 -15.47 8.10
C ASN A 121 12.68 -15.86 6.69
N LEU A 122 13.24 -15.23 5.64
CA LEU A 122 12.89 -15.56 4.26
C LEU A 122 13.31 -16.99 3.89
N GLN A 123 14.49 -17.43 4.35
CA GLN A 123 14.96 -18.81 4.16
C GLN A 123 14.11 -19.82 4.97
N GLU A 124 13.76 -19.49 6.21
CA GLU A 124 12.91 -20.33 7.07
C GLU A 124 11.54 -20.61 6.45
N ILE A 125 10.97 -19.65 5.74
CA ILE A 125 9.68 -19.84 5.03
C ILE A 125 9.85 -20.44 3.62
N GLY A 126 11.05 -20.91 3.25
CA GLY A 126 11.29 -21.70 2.06
C GLY A 126 11.78 -20.95 0.82
N PHE A 127 12.14 -19.67 0.91
CA PHE A 127 12.74 -18.94 -0.21
C PHE A 127 14.26 -19.20 -0.26
N SER A 128 14.77 -19.57 -1.44
CA SER A 128 16.20 -19.81 -1.65
C SER A 128 17.01 -18.57 -2.04
N SER A 129 16.35 -17.51 -2.51
CA SER A 129 16.99 -16.25 -2.92
C SER A 129 16.94 -15.22 -1.79
N ASN A 130 17.77 -14.19 -1.87
CA ASN A 130 17.72 -13.06 -0.93
C ASN A 130 16.45 -12.21 -1.13
N PRO A 131 16.11 -11.30 -0.18
CA PRO A 131 14.88 -10.50 -0.25
C PRO A 131 14.75 -9.69 -1.55
N SER A 132 15.81 -9.03 -2.01
CA SER A 132 15.78 -8.22 -3.24
C SER A 132 15.50 -9.08 -4.48
N GLN A 133 16.23 -10.19 -4.67
CA GLN A 133 16.00 -11.09 -5.79
C GLN A 133 14.61 -11.74 -5.76
N SER A 134 14.14 -12.09 -4.57
CA SER A 134 12.79 -12.65 -4.38
C SER A 134 11.72 -11.63 -4.73
N SER A 135 11.87 -10.37 -4.28
CA SER A 135 10.95 -9.28 -4.60
C SER A 135 10.87 -9.00 -6.10
N ILE A 136 12.00 -8.99 -6.81
CA ILE A 136 12.02 -8.80 -8.27
C ILE A 136 11.27 -9.93 -8.98
N LYS A 137 11.56 -11.19 -8.65
CA LYS A 137 10.88 -12.35 -9.26
C LYS A 137 9.37 -12.34 -9.00
N LEU A 138 8.97 -12.01 -7.77
CA LEU A 138 7.56 -11.91 -7.40
C LEU A 138 6.87 -10.75 -8.12
N ALA A 139 7.53 -9.60 -8.27
CA ALA A 139 6.99 -8.47 -9.03
C ALA A 139 6.78 -8.83 -10.52
N GLN A 140 7.78 -9.42 -11.17
CA GLN A 140 7.68 -9.86 -12.56
C GLN A 140 6.57 -10.89 -12.76
N LEU A 141 6.45 -11.88 -11.87
CA LEU A 141 5.38 -12.87 -11.90
C LEU A 141 4.01 -12.19 -11.77
N ALA A 142 3.88 -11.26 -10.82
CA ALA A 142 2.62 -10.59 -10.54
C ALA A 142 2.18 -9.70 -11.72
N VAL A 143 3.08 -8.94 -12.31
CA VAL A 143 2.80 -8.12 -13.51
C VAL A 143 2.37 -9.01 -14.69
N ALA A 144 3.09 -10.11 -14.94
CA ALA A 144 2.74 -11.07 -15.97
C ALA A 144 1.37 -11.76 -15.72
N ALA A 145 0.90 -11.78 -14.46
CA ALA A 145 -0.41 -12.30 -14.06
C ALA A 145 -1.52 -11.24 -14.07
N GLY A 146 -1.23 -9.99 -14.43
CA GLY A 146 -2.22 -8.91 -14.55
C GLY A 146 -2.28 -7.95 -13.36
N ALA A 147 -1.37 -8.03 -12.39
CA ALA A 147 -1.22 -6.98 -11.37
C ALA A 147 -0.76 -5.68 -12.03
N ARG A 148 -1.36 -4.56 -11.63
CA ARG A 148 -1.04 -3.22 -12.16
C ARG A 148 -0.35 -2.33 -11.12
N ALA A 149 -0.13 -2.87 -9.92
CA ALA A 149 0.63 -2.19 -8.89
C ALA A 149 1.40 -3.22 -8.04
N ILE A 150 2.51 -2.78 -7.46
CA ILE A 150 3.41 -3.60 -6.64
C ILE A 150 3.67 -2.88 -5.33
N VAL A 151 3.54 -3.57 -4.19
CA VAL A 151 4.09 -3.12 -2.90
C VAL A 151 5.48 -3.69 -2.73
N CYS A 152 6.46 -2.81 -2.57
CA CYS A 152 7.85 -3.17 -2.32
C CYS A 152 8.50 -2.18 -1.34
N SER A 153 9.57 -2.62 -0.66
CA SER A 153 10.31 -1.73 0.24
C SER A 153 11.09 -0.68 -0.55
N ALA A 154 11.41 0.43 0.12
CA ALA A 154 12.23 1.50 -0.47
C ALA A 154 13.62 1.02 -0.92
N GLN A 155 14.13 -0.09 -0.35
CA GLN A 155 15.42 -0.67 -0.73
C GLN A 155 15.36 -1.42 -2.06
N GLU A 156 14.19 -1.93 -2.45
CA GLU A 156 14.00 -2.73 -3.66
C GLU A 156 13.34 -1.94 -4.81
N VAL A 157 12.74 -0.78 -4.53
CA VAL A 157 11.94 -0.03 -5.51
C VAL A 157 12.73 0.30 -6.79
N SER A 158 13.98 0.74 -6.67
CA SER A 158 14.84 1.08 -7.82
C SER A 158 15.13 -0.14 -8.72
N GLU A 159 15.40 -1.30 -8.11
CA GLU A 159 15.61 -2.53 -8.87
C GLU A 159 14.33 -3.05 -9.51
N ILE A 160 13.19 -2.97 -8.79
CA ILE A 160 11.90 -3.36 -9.34
C ILE A 160 11.50 -2.44 -10.49
N ARG A 161 11.70 -1.11 -10.38
CA ARG A 161 11.40 -0.15 -11.45
C ARG A 161 12.14 -0.50 -12.75
N ARG A 162 13.40 -0.93 -12.67
CA ARG A 162 14.16 -1.36 -13.86
C ARG A 162 13.66 -2.68 -14.48
N ASN A 163 12.85 -3.45 -13.75
CA ASN A 163 12.39 -4.79 -14.14
C ASN A 163 10.89 -4.87 -14.44
N VAL A 164 10.15 -3.77 -14.34
CA VAL A 164 8.72 -3.68 -14.67
C VAL A 164 8.50 -2.47 -15.59
N ALA A 165 7.39 -2.47 -16.33
CA ALA A 165 7.03 -1.38 -17.21
C ALA A 165 6.65 -0.11 -16.41
N ASP A 166 6.83 1.07 -17.03
CA ASP A 166 6.65 2.36 -16.35
C ASP A 166 5.21 2.61 -15.89
N GLU A 167 4.22 2.01 -16.53
CA GLU A 167 2.81 2.10 -16.14
C GLU A 167 2.45 1.32 -14.87
N ILE A 168 3.34 0.47 -14.36
CA ILE A 168 3.13 -0.27 -13.11
C ILE A 168 3.37 0.66 -11.92
N VAL A 169 2.34 0.84 -11.10
CA VAL A 169 2.41 1.69 -9.91
C VAL A 169 3.23 1.01 -8.82
N LEU A 170 4.33 1.64 -8.41
CA LEU A 170 5.15 1.16 -7.28
C LEU A 170 4.73 1.86 -5.99
N ILE A 171 4.25 1.08 -5.03
CA ILE A 171 3.72 1.55 -3.74
C ILE A 171 4.72 1.18 -2.65
N THR A 172 5.21 2.18 -1.93
CA THR A 172 6.31 1.98 -0.97
C THR A 172 5.89 2.34 0.45
N PRO A 173 5.78 1.33 1.35
CA PRO A 173 5.60 1.53 2.78
C PRO A 173 6.94 1.79 3.49
N GLY A 174 6.87 2.04 4.81
CA GLY A 174 8.07 2.26 5.63
C GLY A 174 8.66 3.66 5.45
N ILE A 175 7.86 4.60 4.99
CA ILE A 175 8.29 5.98 4.78
C ILE A 175 8.33 6.74 6.12
N ARG A 176 9.44 7.42 6.34
CA ARG A 176 9.66 8.28 7.50
C ARG A 176 10.11 9.67 7.04
N PRO A 177 9.26 10.70 7.19
CA PRO A 177 9.67 12.09 6.96
C PRO A 177 10.88 12.46 7.81
N SER A 178 11.61 13.45 7.37
CA SER A 178 12.83 13.92 8.04
C SER A 178 12.62 14.19 9.53
N GLY A 179 13.49 13.66 10.39
CA GLY A 179 13.43 13.83 11.85
C GLY A 179 12.49 12.89 12.61
N LYS A 180 11.81 11.95 11.95
CA LYS A 180 10.94 10.96 12.61
C LYS A 180 11.66 9.65 12.94
N ASN A 181 11.23 8.97 14.03
CA ASN A 181 11.79 7.71 14.48
C ASN A 181 11.46 6.53 13.54
N ARG A 182 12.32 5.50 13.58
CA ARG A 182 12.17 4.28 12.75
C ARG A 182 11.07 3.34 13.22
N ASP A 183 10.69 3.40 14.52
CA ASP A 183 9.77 2.47 15.19
C ASP A 183 10.13 0.99 14.93
N ASP A 184 9.12 0.16 14.62
CA ASP A 184 9.22 -1.28 14.29
C ASP A 184 9.62 -1.58 12.84
N GLN A 185 9.81 -0.56 12.00
CA GLN A 185 10.17 -0.73 10.59
C GLN A 185 11.68 -0.92 10.44
N GLN A 186 12.10 -2.07 9.93
CA GLN A 186 13.52 -2.37 9.69
C GLN A 186 14.06 -1.70 8.41
N ARG A 187 13.18 -1.46 7.42
CA ARG A 187 13.51 -0.92 6.10
C ARG A 187 12.78 0.40 5.88
N VAL A 188 13.39 1.49 6.31
CA VAL A 188 12.82 2.85 6.21
C VAL A 188 13.57 3.68 5.19
N ALA A 189 12.86 4.66 4.60
CA ALA A 189 13.42 5.71 3.74
C ALA A 189 12.66 7.02 3.95
N THR A 190 13.28 8.11 3.57
CA THR A 190 12.59 9.41 3.46
C THR A 190 11.67 9.43 2.23
N PRO A 191 10.65 10.31 2.19
CA PRO A 191 9.85 10.53 0.99
C PRO A 191 10.70 10.79 -0.25
N GLN A 192 11.70 11.66 -0.12
CA GLN A 192 12.61 12.03 -1.20
C GLN A 192 13.38 10.85 -1.75
N GLU A 193 13.99 10.02 -0.88
CA GLU A 193 14.71 8.81 -1.31
C GLU A 193 13.80 7.83 -2.04
N ALA A 194 12.59 7.60 -1.53
CA ALA A 194 11.65 6.66 -2.14
C ALA A 194 11.20 7.11 -3.54
N ILE A 195 10.85 8.40 -3.70
CA ILE A 195 10.44 8.97 -5.00
C ILE A 195 11.61 8.97 -5.98
N ALA A 196 12.79 9.42 -5.56
CA ALA A 196 13.99 9.43 -6.40
C ALA A 196 14.36 8.02 -6.90
N ASN A 197 14.03 6.99 -6.11
CA ASN A 197 14.22 5.58 -6.49
C ASN A 197 13.07 5.01 -7.34
N GLY A 198 12.01 5.77 -7.63
CA GLY A 198 10.94 5.39 -8.55
C GLY A 198 9.64 4.92 -7.88
N ALA A 199 9.39 5.26 -6.62
CA ALA A 199 8.09 5.05 -5.99
C ALA A 199 7.07 6.06 -6.54
N ASP A 200 5.86 5.57 -6.85
CA ASP A 200 4.74 6.40 -7.36
C ASP A 200 3.76 6.78 -6.25
N LEU A 201 3.63 5.95 -5.20
CA LEU A 201 2.72 6.18 -4.08
C LEU A 201 3.40 5.78 -2.77
N LEU A 202 3.41 6.68 -1.80
CA LEU A 202 4.02 6.47 -0.49
C LEU A 202 2.98 6.07 0.54
N VAL A 203 3.19 4.96 1.27
CA VAL A 203 2.31 4.59 2.38
C VAL A 203 2.88 5.13 3.68
N ILE A 204 2.12 6.03 4.32
CA ILE A 204 2.51 6.70 5.57
C ILE A 204 1.40 6.52 6.60
N GLY A 205 1.73 6.02 7.77
CA GLY A 205 0.79 5.84 8.90
C GLY A 205 1.19 6.72 10.08
N ARG A 206 1.75 6.11 11.13
CA ARG A 206 2.11 6.75 12.42
C ARG A 206 2.84 8.08 12.32
N PRO A 207 3.74 8.35 11.37
CA PRO A 207 4.33 9.68 11.22
C PRO A 207 3.31 10.82 11.04
N ILE A 208 2.09 10.48 10.61
CA ILE A 208 0.96 11.42 10.46
C ILE A 208 -0.08 11.15 11.56
N THR A 209 -0.53 9.90 11.71
CA THR A 209 -1.71 9.56 12.53
C THR A 209 -1.45 9.55 14.03
N SER A 210 -0.19 9.47 14.49
CA SER A 210 0.18 9.56 15.91
C SER A 210 0.46 11.00 16.38
N GLU A 211 0.39 11.98 15.50
CA GLU A 211 0.59 13.38 15.87
C GLU A 211 -0.67 13.97 16.50
N ILE A 212 -0.49 14.92 17.42
CA ILE A 212 -1.59 15.61 18.09
C ILE A 212 -2.45 16.34 17.06
N ASP A 213 -1.81 17.00 16.09
CA ASP A 213 -2.47 17.66 14.95
C ASP A 213 -2.20 16.87 13.66
N VAL A 214 -3.09 15.93 13.38
CA VAL A 214 -3.01 15.06 12.20
C VAL A 214 -3.08 15.87 10.90
N ALA A 215 -3.85 16.95 10.86
CA ALA A 215 -3.97 17.79 9.67
C ALA A 215 -2.68 18.57 9.39
N ALA A 216 -2.06 19.16 10.43
CA ALA A 216 -0.78 19.84 10.31
C ALA A 216 0.34 18.86 9.89
N ALA A 217 0.37 17.66 10.46
CA ALA A 217 1.33 16.64 10.09
C ALA A 217 1.17 16.20 8.63
N ALA A 218 -0.07 15.94 8.18
CA ALA A 218 -0.34 15.58 6.79
C ALA A 218 0.06 16.69 5.82
N LYS A 219 -0.20 17.95 6.18
CA LYS A 219 0.20 19.12 5.39
C LYS A 219 1.71 19.19 5.22
N LEU A 220 2.47 19.11 6.31
CA LEU A 220 3.94 19.18 6.27
C LEU A 220 4.54 18.05 5.41
N VAL A 221 4.06 16.83 5.58
CA VAL A 221 4.54 15.69 4.77
C VAL A 221 4.16 15.85 3.30
N SER A 222 2.96 16.38 3.01
CA SER A 222 2.54 16.63 1.63
C SER A 222 3.36 17.72 0.95
N GLU A 223 3.77 18.76 1.68
CA GLU A 223 4.67 19.79 1.19
C GLU A 223 6.05 19.22 0.89
N GLU A 224 6.65 18.43 1.82
CA GLU A 224 7.92 17.72 1.59
C GLU A 224 7.88 16.85 0.33
N VAL A 225 6.77 16.14 0.08
CA VAL A 225 6.60 15.32 -1.11
C VAL A 225 6.41 16.16 -2.38
N ASN A 226 5.60 17.21 -2.33
CA ASN A 226 5.32 18.04 -3.51
C ASN A 226 6.55 18.83 -3.97
N ASP A 227 7.41 19.25 -3.03
CA ASP A 227 8.65 19.97 -3.34
C ASP A 227 9.66 19.14 -4.15
N ILE A 228 9.50 17.80 -4.17
CA ILE A 228 10.35 16.91 -4.98
C ILE A 228 10.00 17.00 -6.48
N TYR A 229 8.74 17.35 -6.80
CA TYR A 229 8.25 17.44 -8.18
C TYR A 229 8.37 18.86 -8.79
N LEU A 230 8.86 19.83 -8.02
CA LEU A 230 9.15 21.21 -8.47
C LEU A 230 10.58 21.38 -8.92
#